data_26be8e520511ed57932dc6b651b16828
#
_entry.id   26be8e520511ed57932dc6b651b16828
#
_cell.length_a   1.000
_cell.length_b   1.000
_cell.length_c   1.000
_cell.angle_alpha   90.00
_cell.angle_beta   90.00
_cell.angle_gamma   90.00
#
_symmetry.space_group_name_H-M   'P 1'
#
loop_
_entity.id
_entity.type
_entity.pdbx_description
1 polymer ?
#
loop_
_entity_poly.entity_id
_entity_poly.type
_entity_poly.pdbx_seq_one_letter_code
_entity_poly.pdbx_strand_id
1 'polypeptide(L)'
;MVKKDEIIEIKIEKIVNGGEGLGYYNDFAIFVPMSVPNDILKIKIISVKKTYARGLIEEIISAGEERVEDITKISFEDFQGCDFGMLKYEAQLKYKKAMVEDVMKKIGKLDILVKNVIGSEDPYHYRNKIIEPFSKYNGEIITGFFKRKSHDIFQVEENILNSRLGNEIIRELKKILNREKVSVYDEKEHSGKLRHIMVRTNSKGEAMVVLIINATKVEKRYKDILMELKNKITSIKSIYISLNNKRTNFALGEKNIFIWGEKGIKEEIDGINFNISPKSFFQINLPQTKKLYSTAINYFPNIENKYIVDAYSGTGTIAMMLSKKAEKVYAI
;
A
#
# COMPACT_ATOMS: atom_id res chain seq x y z
N MET A 1 -34.16 -0.97 -16.38
CA MET A 1 -32.98 -0.12 -16.15
C MET A 1 -33.00 0.28 -14.68
N VAL A 2 -31.92 0.06 -13.96
CA VAL A 2 -31.83 0.39 -12.51
C VAL A 2 -31.79 1.88 -12.24
N LYS A 3 -32.21 2.31 -11.03
CA LYS A 3 -32.19 3.70 -10.59
C LYS A 3 -31.17 3.89 -9.46
N LYS A 4 -30.69 5.12 -9.30
CA LYS A 4 -29.85 5.47 -8.14
C LYS A 4 -30.65 5.27 -6.86
N ASP A 5 -29.98 4.77 -5.81
CA ASP A 5 -30.52 4.43 -4.48
C ASP A 5 -31.47 3.22 -4.47
N GLU A 6 -31.70 2.56 -5.61
CA GLU A 6 -32.43 1.30 -5.70
C GLU A 6 -31.62 0.18 -5.06
N ILE A 7 -32.29 -0.72 -4.34
CA ILE A 7 -31.72 -1.92 -3.75
C ILE A 7 -32.16 -3.11 -4.59
N ILE A 8 -31.20 -3.89 -5.07
CA ILE A 8 -31.45 -5.07 -5.91
C ILE A 8 -30.62 -6.26 -5.44
N GLU A 9 -31.09 -7.45 -5.78
CA GLU A 9 -30.30 -8.68 -5.64
C GLU A 9 -29.57 -8.96 -6.95
N ILE A 10 -28.29 -9.37 -6.84
CA ILE A 10 -27.43 -9.66 -8.00
C ILE A 10 -26.46 -10.79 -7.68
N LYS A 11 -26.23 -11.65 -8.69
CA LYS A 11 -25.14 -12.62 -8.66
C LYS A 11 -23.92 -12.05 -9.34
N ILE A 12 -22.76 -12.21 -8.71
CA ILE A 12 -21.47 -11.81 -9.29
C ILE A 12 -20.91 -12.93 -10.15
N GLU A 13 -20.58 -12.61 -11.41
CA GLU A 13 -20.10 -13.59 -12.37
C GLU A 13 -18.58 -13.65 -12.44
N LYS A 14 -17.91 -12.49 -12.41
CA LYS A 14 -16.45 -12.41 -12.53
C LYS A 14 -15.86 -11.16 -11.89
N ILE A 15 -14.54 -11.17 -11.69
CA ILE A 15 -13.75 -9.98 -11.35
C ILE A 15 -13.22 -9.35 -12.64
N VAL A 16 -13.29 -8.02 -12.70
CA VAL A 16 -12.74 -7.23 -13.80
C VAL A 16 -11.50 -6.47 -13.40
N ASN A 17 -10.84 -5.87 -14.39
CA ASN A 17 -9.68 -5.01 -14.15
C ASN A 17 -10.03 -3.90 -13.15
N GLY A 18 -9.20 -3.73 -12.11
CA GLY A 18 -9.47 -2.84 -10.98
C GLY A 18 -10.06 -3.53 -9.75
N GLY A 19 -10.35 -4.85 -9.80
CA GLY A 19 -10.78 -5.65 -8.65
C GLY A 19 -12.28 -5.57 -8.33
N GLU A 20 -13.07 -4.84 -9.13
CA GLU A 20 -14.53 -4.84 -8.97
C GLU A 20 -15.13 -6.14 -9.53
N GLY A 21 -16.11 -6.71 -8.82
CA GLY A 21 -16.94 -7.78 -9.39
C GLY A 21 -17.92 -7.22 -10.40
N LEU A 22 -18.23 -8.02 -11.40
CA LEU A 22 -19.23 -7.74 -12.43
C LEU A 22 -20.35 -8.77 -12.35
N GLY A 23 -21.57 -8.28 -12.28
CA GLY A 23 -22.79 -9.05 -12.47
C GLY A 23 -23.74 -8.33 -13.40
N TYR A 24 -24.87 -8.97 -13.74
CA TYR A 24 -25.88 -8.39 -14.60
C TYR A 24 -27.26 -8.43 -13.93
N TYR A 25 -28.00 -7.35 -14.10
CA TYR A 25 -29.39 -7.24 -13.70
C TYR A 25 -30.25 -6.86 -14.91
N ASN A 26 -31.09 -7.76 -15.39
CA ASN A 26 -31.83 -7.61 -16.65
C ASN A 26 -30.92 -7.17 -17.81
N ASP A 27 -29.83 -7.91 -18.04
CA ASP A 27 -28.79 -7.66 -19.05
C ASP A 27 -28.01 -6.34 -18.91
N PHE A 28 -28.24 -5.62 -17.81
CA PHE A 28 -27.53 -4.37 -17.54
C PHE A 28 -26.34 -4.62 -16.60
N ALA A 29 -25.15 -4.23 -17.04
CA ALA A 29 -23.91 -4.47 -16.30
C ALA A 29 -23.82 -3.66 -15.01
N ILE A 30 -23.48 -4.30 -13.91
CA ILE A 30 -23.32 -3.67 -12.59
C ILE A 30 -21.97 -4.06 -12.00
N PHE A 31 -21.17 -3.05 -11.66
CA PHE A 31 -19.90 -3.22 -10.99
C PHE A 31 -20.09 -3.08 -9.49
N VAL A 32 -19.55 -4.01 -8.72
CA VAL A 32 -19.68 -4.08 -7.28
C VAL A 32 -18.30 -4.26 -6.66
N PRO A 33 -17.74 -3.23 -6.00
CA PRO A 33 -16.49 -3.37 -5.27
C PRO A 33 -16.57 -4.42 -4.16
N MET A 34 -15.46 -5.05 -3.82
CA MET A 34 -15.35 -6.02 -2.72
C MET A 34 -16.24 -7.27 -2.86
N SER A 35 -16.75 -7.53 -4.04
CA SER A 35 -17.51 -8.75 -4.34
C SER A 35 -16.63 -9.85 -4.93
N VAL A 36 -17.08 -11.09 -4.78
CA VAL A 36 -16.39 -12.30 -5.23
C VAL A 36 -17.28 -13.04 -6.22
N PRO A 37 -16.75 -13.69 -7.27
CA PRO A 37 -17.55 -14.51 -8.17
C PRO A 37 -18.36 -15.56 -7.41
N ASN A 38 -19.60 -15.75 -7.86
CA ASN A 38 -20.65 -16.54 -7.24
C ASN A 38 -21.22 -16.00 -5.92
N ASP A 39 -20.81 -14.82 -5.44
CA ASP A 39 -21.60 -14.14 -4.42
C ASP A 39 -23.01 -13.86 -4.93
N ILE A 40 -24.00 -14.04 -4.08
CA ILE A 40 -25.35 -13.50 -4.23
C ILE A 40 -25.46 -12.35 -3.23
N LEU A 41 -25.67 -11.16 -3.74
CA LEU A 41 -25.56 -9.91 -2.97
C LEU A 41 -26.83 -9.09 -3.07
N LYS A 42 -27.22 -8.49 -1.96
CA LYS A 42 -28.10 -7.33 -1.95
C LYS A 42 -27.27 -6.07 -2.01
N ILE A 43 -27.47 -5.27 -3.04
CA ILE A 43 -26.64 -4.09 -3.31
C ILE A 43 -27.51 -2.85 -3.44
N LYS A 44 -26.96 -1.70 -3.02
CA LYS A 44 -27.52 -0.39 -3.26
C LYS A 44 -26.83 0.28 -4.45
N ILE A 45 -27.58 0.69 -5.44
CA ILE A 45 -27.08 1.39 -6.62
C ILE A 45 -26.66 2.81 -6.24
N ILE A 46 -25.37 3.13 -6.42
CA ILE A 46 -24.80 4.44 -6.09
C ILE A 46 -24.59 5.34 -7.31
N SER A 47 -24.53 4.76 -8.50
CA SER A 47 -24.28 5.51 -9.74
C SER A 47 -24.80 4.72 -10.94
N VAL A 48 -25.47 5.42 -11.87
CA VAL A 48 -25.99 4.87 -13.11
C VAL A 48 -25.39 5.65 -14.28
N LYS A 49 -24.86 4.92 -15.28
CA LYS A 49 -24.34 5.44 -16.55
C LYS A 49 -25.17 4.85 -17.70
N LYS A 50 -24.91 5.28 -18.93
CA LYS A 50 -25.64 4.81 -20.11
C LYS A 50 -25.56 3.30 -20.33
N THR A 51 -24.42 2.66 -20.02
CA THR A 51 -24.12 1.26 -20.33
C THR A 51 -23.85 0.40 -19.08
N TYR A 52 -23.76 0.99 -17.90
CA TYR A 52 -23.49 0.27 -16.66
C TYR A 52 -23.94 1.04 -15.42
N ALA A 53 -24.02 0.35 -14.29
CA ALA A 53 -24.17 0.96 -12.97
C ALA A 53 -23.07 0.50 -12.01
N ARG A 54 -22.95 1.17 -10.86
CA ARG A 54 -22.18 0.73 -9.70
C ARG A 54 -23.05 0.60 -8.48
N GLY A 55 -22.88 -0.49 -7.74
CA GLY A 55 -23.54 -0.75 -6.47
C GLY A 55 -22.54 -0.95 -5.34
N LEU A 56 -23.00 -0.72 -4.11
CA LEU A 56 -22.28 -1.12 -2.90
C LEU A 56 -23.03 -2.25 -2.23
N ILE A 57 -22.29 -3.13 -1.59
CA ILE A 57 -22.85 -4.29 -0.88
C ILE A 57 -23.56 -3.77 0.38
N GLU A 58 -24.84 -4.08 0.52
CA GLU A 58 -25.64 -3.91 1.74
C GLU A 58 -25.64 -5.20 2.56
N GLU A 59 -25.72 -6.37 1.87
CA GLU A 59 -25.80 -7.67 2.50
C GLU A 59 -25.21 -8.75 1.57
N ILE A 60 -24.52 -9.72 2.15
CA ILE A 60 -24.09 -10.94 1.46
C ILE A 60 -25.12 -12.02 1.76
N ILE A 61 -26.00 -12.32 0.79
CA ILE A 61 -27.04 -13.35 0.93
C ILE A 61 -26.40 -14.73 0.90
N SER A 62 -25.47 -14.95 -0.04
CA SER A 62 -24.69 -16.17 -0.14
C SER A 62 -23.28 -15.83 -0.59
N ALA A 63 -22.29 -16.28 0.16
CA ALA A 63 -20.88 -16.05 -0.15
C ALA A 63 -20.38 -17.06 -1.20
N GLY A 64 -19.61 -16.58 -2.17
CA GLY A 64 -18.88 -17.43 -3.10
C GLY A 64 -17.77 -18.21 -2.39
N GLU A 65 -17.45 -19.40 -2.87
CA GLU A 65 -16.47 -20.32 -2.25
C GLU A 65 -15.06 -19.72 -2.11
N GLU A 66 -14.70 -18.78 -2.99
CA GLU A 66 -13.39 -18.12 -3.00
C GLU A 66 -13.32 -16.90 -2.07
N ARG A 67 -14.42 -16.58 -1.37
CA ARG A 67 -14.45 -15.50 -0.36
C ARG A 67 -13.73 -15.93 0.92
N VAL A 68 -13.01 -14.97 1.52
CA VAL A 68 -12.40 -15.15 2.85
C VAL A 68 -13.44 -14.87 3.92
N GLU A 69 -13.59 -15.77 4.89
CA GLU A 69 -14.63 -15.70 5.92
C GLU A 69 -14.44 -14.54 6.90
N ASP A 70 -13.20 -14.25 7.31
CA ASP A 70 -12.89 -13.28 8.38
C ASP A 70 -12.98 -11.80 7.97
N ILE A 71 -13.11 -11.49 6.69
CA ILE A 71 -13.21 -10.10 6.19
C ILE A 71 -14.60 -9.49 6.41
N THR A 72 -15.58 -10.29 6.82
CA THR A 72 -16.93 -9.81 7.13
C THR A 72 -16.99 -8.79 8.29
N LYS A 73 -15.93 -8.66 9.08
CA LYS A 73 -15.80 -7.69 10.18
C LYS A 73 -15.29 -6.32 9.76
N ILE A 74 -14.80 -6.17 8.52
CA ILE A 74 -14.29 -4.90 8.00
C ILE A 74 -15.38 -4.35 7.08
N SER A 75 -15.85 -3.15 7.33
CA SER A 75 -16.84 -2.53 6.46
C SER A 75 -16.27 -2.34 5.05
N PHE A 76 -17.10 -2.51 4.03
CA PHE A 76 -16.66 -2.37 2.63
C PHE A 76 -16.15 -0.96 2.30
N GLU A 77 -16.55 0.05 3.08
CA GLU A 77 -16.06 1.41 2.96
C GLU A 77 -14.62 1.56 3.46
N ASP A 78 -14.19 0.66 4.32
CA ASP A 78 -12.99 0.76 5.13
C ASP A 78 -11.80 0.02 4.54
N PHE A 79 -12.04 -0.84 3.53
CA PHE A 79 -11.01 -1.69 2.92
C PHE A 79 -10.20 -0.95 1.86
N GLN A 80 -9.44 0.08 2.28
CA GLN A 80 -8.62 0.85 1.36
C GLN A 80 -7.21 0.26 1.25
N GLY A 81 -6.80 -0.01 0.01
CA GLY A 81 -5.47 -0.55 -0.32
C GLY A 81 -5.40 -2.07 -0.52
N CYS A 82 -6.53 -2.78 -0.40
CA CYS A 82 -6.62 -4.23 -0.60
C CYS A 82 -7.80 -4.60 -1.52
N ASP A 83 -7.79 -4.14 -2.77
CA ASP A 83 -8.91 -4.36 -3.71
C ASP A 83 -9.23 -5.86 -3.97
N PHE A 84 -8.36 -6.77 -3.57
CA PHE A 84 -8.54 -8.23 -3.62
C PHE A 84 -8.61 -8.90 -2.24
N GLY A 85 -8.65 -8.11 -1.17
CA GLY A 85 -8.59 -8.65 0.19
C GLY A 85 -9.74 -9.62 0.55
N MET A 86 -10.88 -9.50 -0.13
CA MET A 86 -12.03 -10.39 0.04
C MET A 86 -11.85 -11.78 -0.57
N LEU A 87 -10.81 -12.00 -1.35
CA LEU A 87 -10.51 -13.28 -2.01
C LEU A 87 -9.48 -14.09 -1.25
N LYS A 88 -9.65 -15.41 -1.20
CA LYS A 88 -8.57 -16.34 -0.84
C LYS A 88 -7.35 -16.09 -1.73
N TYR A 89 -6.14 -16.26 -1.20
CA TYR A 89 -4.94 -15.82 -1.91
C TYR A 89 -4.73 -16.52 -3.25
N GLU A 90 -5.03 -17.80 -3.33
CA GLU A 90 -4.97 -18.60 -4.56
C GLU A 90 -5.94 -18.03 -5.62
N ALA A 91 -7.12 -17.63 -5.19
CA ALA A 91 -8.09 -16.98 -6.07
C ALA A 91 -7.60 -15.61 -6.56
N GLN A 92 -6.89 -14.83 -5.70
CA GLN A 92 -6.25 -13.59 -6.14
C GLN A 92 -5.27 -13.83 -7.29
N LEU A 93 -4.44 -14.87 -7.20
CA LEU A 93 -3.48 -15.22 -8.26
C LEU A 93 -4.20 -15.64 -9.55
N LYS A 94 -5.23 -16.48 -9.42
CA LYS A 94 -6.10 -16.92 -10.54
C LYS A 94 -6.71 -15.73 -11.28
N TYR A 95 -7.32 -14.79 -10.56
CA TYR A 95 -7.97 -13.63 -11.20
C TYR A 95 -6.97 -12.63 -11.75
N LYS A 96 -5.81 -12.42 -11.13
CA LYS A 96 -4.73 -11.58 -11.69
C LYS A 96 -4.23 -12.15 -13.02
N LYS A 97 -4.09 -13.48 -13.12
CA LYS A 97 -3.76 -14.15 -14.38
C LYS A 97 -4.83 -13.87 -15.44
N ALA A 98 -6.09 -14.15 -15.14
CA ALA A 98 -7.20 -13.96 -16.05
C ALA A 98 -7.33 -12.50 -16.53
N MET A 99 -7.10 -11.52 -15.66
CA MET A 99 -7.10 -10.12 -16.04
C MET A 99 -6.02 -9.76 -17.06
N VAL A 100 -4.79 -10.28 -16.88
CA VAL A 100 -3.71 -10.04 -17.84
C VAL A 100 -4.06 -10.66 -19.19
N GLU A 101 -4.56 -11.89 -19.22
CA GLU A 101 -5.01 -12.57 -20.44
C GLU A 101 -6.14 -11.80 -21.13
N ASP A 102 -7.11 -11.31 -20.37
CA ASP A 102 -8.22 -10.50 -20.89
C ASP A 102 -7.74 -9.18 -21.53
N VAL A 103 -6.80 -8.48 -20.88
CA VAL A 103 -6.21 -7.24 -21.40
C VAL A 103 -5.42 -7.51 -22.69
N MET A 104 -4.59 -8.56 -22.69
CA MET A 104 -3.82 -8.94 -23.87
C MET A 104 -4.75 -9.29 -25.05
N LYS A 105 -5.81 -10.04 -24.80
CA LYS A 105 -6.79 -10.42 -25.85
C LYS A 105 -7.62 -9.24 -26.33
N LYS A 106 -8.22 -8.46 -25.41
CA LYS A 106 -9.19 -7.42 -25.77
C LYS A 106 -8.53 -6.14 -26.29
N ILE A 107 -7.44 -5.71 -25.66
CA ILE A 107 -6.73 -4.46 -25.97
C ILE A 107 -5.54 -4.74 -26.88
N GLY A 108 -4.69 -5.68 -26.51
CA GLY A 108 -3.49 -6.04 -27.27
C GLY A 108 -3.78 -6.82 -28.55
N LYS A 109 -4.99 -7.38 -28.70
CA LYS A 109 -5.36 -8.27 -29.81
C LYS A 109 -4.42 -9.48 -29.93
N LEU A 110 -3.83 -9.90 -28.80
CA LEU A 110 -2.91 -11.02 -28.70
C LEU A 110 -3.60 -12.15 -27.94
N ASP A 111 -3.68 -13.32 -28.54
CA ASP A 111 -4.21 -14.53 -27.89
C ASP A 111 -3.04 -15.30 -27.26
N ILE A 112 -2.61 -14.86 -26.09
CA ILE A 112 -1.51 -15.46 -25.33
C ILE A 112 -2.00 -15.98 -24.00
N LEU A 113 -1.42 -17.10 -23.57
CA LEU A 113 -1.63 -17.66 -22.24
C LEU A 113 -0.51 -17.19 -21.30
N VAL A 114 -0.90 -16.64 -20.18
CA VAL A 114 0.04 -16.38 -19.07
C VAL A 114 0.39 -17.73 -18.45
N LYS A 115 1.66 -18.12 -18.53
CA LYS A 115 2.10 -19.45 -18.03
C LYS A 115 1.87 -19.58 -16.53
N ASN A 116 2.48 -18.67 -15.73
CA ASN A 116 2.45 -18.71 -14.27
C ASN A 116 2.24 -17.33 -13.67
N VAL A 117 1.69 -17.28 -12.47
CA VAL A 117 1.73 -16.12 -11.57
C VAL A 117 2.55 -16.52 -10.35
N ILE A 118 3.65 -15.82 -10.12
CA ILE A 118 4.54 -16.10 -8.99
C ILE A 118 3.98 -15.41 -7.75
N GLY A 119 3.38 -16.21 -6.87
CA GLY A 119 2.80 -15.74 -5.64
C GLY A 119 3.84 -15.38 -4.57
N SER A 120 3.38 -14.67 -3.54
CA SER A 120 4.12 -14.46 -2.30
C SER A 120 3.94 -15.67 -1.38
N GLU A 121 4.97 -16.03 -0.63
CA GLU A 121 4.86 -17.04 0.43
C GLU A 121 4.05 -16.52 1.60
N ASP A 122 4.27 -15.23 1.97
CA ASP A 122 3.43 -14.47 2.88
C ASP A 122 2.87 -13.25 2.13
N PRO A 123 1.58 -13.24 1.81
CA PRO A 123 0.95 -12.13 1.08
C PRO A 123 0.63 -10.94 1.98
N TYR A 124 0.85 -11.05 3.28
CA TYR A 124 0.60 -10.02 4.28
C TYR A 124 1.90 -9.45 4.84
N HIS A 125 1.80 -8.36 5.60
CA HIS A 125 2.91 -7.73 6.34
C HIS A 125 4.18 -7.42 5.52
N TYR A 126 4.06 -7.35 4.19
CA TYR A 126 5.20 -7.15 3.28
C TYR A 126 5.61 -5.69 3.12
N ARG A 127 4.73 -4.75 3.45
CA ARG A 127 4.96 -3.33 3.20
C ARG A 127 6.01 -2.78 4.15
N ASN A 128 7.19 -2.52 3.61
CA ASN A 128 8.34 -2.02 4.35
C ASN A 128 8.42 -0.48 4.44
N LYS A 129 7.54 0.24 3.76
CA LYS A 129 7.37 1.69 3.87
C LYS A 129 5.91 2.02 4.12
N ILE A 130 5.65 2.64 5.24
CA ILE A 130 4.33 3.03 5.70
C ILE A 130 4.31 4.55 5.80
N ILE A 131 3.26 5.19 5.32
CA ILE A 131 3.00 6.61 5.54
C ILE A 131 1.52 6.73 5.91
N GLU A 132 1.24 7.15 7.13
CA GLU A 132 -0.14 7.33 7.60
C GLU A 132 -0.35 8.77 8.08
N PRO A 133 -1.44 9.43 7.66
CA PRO A 133 -1.86 10.71 8.21
C PRO A 133 -2.36 10.54 9.64
N PHE A 134 -2.15 11.58 10.44
CA PHE A 134 -2.80 11.70 11.74
C PHE A 134 -4.17 12.36 11.61
N SER A 135 -5.11 11.93 12.42
CA SER A 135 -6.42 12.57 12.60
C SER A 135 -6.86 12.50 14.06
N LYS A 136 -8.03 13.04 14.36
CA LYS A 136 -8.69 12.90 15.65
C LYS A 136 -10.03 12.20 15.51
N TYR A 137 -10.28 11.24 16.40
CA TYR A 137 -11.58 10.62 16.55
C TYR A 137 -11.91 10.50 18.03
N ASN A 138 -13.08 10.98 18.45
CA ASN A 138 -13.51 11.03 19.87
C ASN A 138 -12.47 11.66 20.82
N GLY A 139 -11.74 12.66 20.34
CA GLY A 139 -10.70 13.35 21.13
C GLY A 139 -9.33 12.69 21.10
N GLU A 140 -9.21 11.47 20.63
CA GLU A 140 -7.96 10.71 20.51
C GLU A 140 -7.28 10.89 19.16
N ILE A 141 -5.94 10.83 19.16
CA ILE A 141 -5.11 10.83 17.97
C ILE A 141 -5.17 9.42 17.35
N ILE A 142 -5.61 9.37 16.11
CA ILE A 142 -5.66 8.16 15.30
C ILE A 142 -4.75 8.30 14.09
N THR A 143 -4.41 7.16 13.47
CA THR A 143 -3.82 7.07 12.13
C THR A 143 -4.65 6.12 11.27
N GLY A 144 -4.52 6.21 9.96
CA GLY A 144 -5.22 5.33 9.04
C GLY A 144 -5.12 5.80 7.60
N PHE A 145 -6.16 5.57 6.83
CA PHE A 145 -6.24 5.94 5.42
C PHE A 145 -7.35 6.95 5.17
N PHE A 146 -7.18 7.75 4.12
CA PHE A 146 -8.28 8.59 3.65
C PHE A 146 -9.39 7.73 3.06
N LYS A 147 -10.64 8.00 3.43
CA LYS A 147 -11.81 7.41 2.75
C LYS A 147 -11.80 7.80 1.27
N ARG A 148 -12.27 6.90 0.40
CA ARG A 148 -12.30 7.17 -1.04
C ARG A 148 -13.03 8.50 -1.33
N LYS A 149 -12.37 9.40 -2.07
CA LYS A 149 -12.88 10.75 -2.43
C LYS A 149 -13.22 11.65 -1.22
N SER A 150 -12.60 11.42 -0.08
CA SER A 150 -12.76 12.20 1.14
C SER A 150 -11.39 12.53 1.74
N HIS A 151 -11.35 13.55 2.61
CA HIS A 151 -10.22 13.84 3.50
C HIS A 151 -10.42 13.24 4.90
N ASP A 152 -11.53 12.53 5.12
CA ASP A 152 -11.78 11.83 6.37
C ASP A 152 -10.88 10.61 6.48
N ILE A 153 -10.30 10.41 7.66
CA ILE A 153 -9.44 9.27 7.91
C ILE A 153 -10.26 8.16 8.53
N PHE A 154 -10.15 7.00 7.93
CA PHE A 154 -10.61 5.76 8.51
C PHE A 154 -9.52 5.21 9.44
N GLN A 155 -9.90 4.99 10.71
CA GLN A 155 -8.99 4.42 11.71
C GLN A 155 -8.75 2.94 11.42
N VAL A 156 -7.47 2.58 11.28
CA VAL A 156 -7.04 1.19 11.22
C VAL A 156 -6.17 0.92 12.44
N GLU A 157 -6.55 -0.04 13.27
CA GLU A 157 -5.74 -0.40 14.43
C GLU A 157 -4.46 -1.12 14.00
N GLU A 158 -4.60 -2.06 13.09
CA GLU A 158 -3.49 -2.80 12.51
C GLU A 158 -3.74 -3.05 11.01
N ASN A 159 -2.88 -2.51 10.16
CA ASN A 159 -2.96 -2.75 8.73
C ASN A 159 -2.25 -4.06 8.40
N ILE A 160 -2.99 -5.01 7.84
CA ILE A 160 -2.48 -6.35 7.46
C ILE A 160 -1.38 -6.31 6.40
N LEU A 161 -1.22 -5.23 5.64
CA LEU A 161 -0.16 -5.08 4.65
C LEU A 161 1.12 -4.50 5.25
N ASN A 162 1.01 -3.68 6.29
CA ASN A 162 2.16 -3.06 6.94
C ASN A 162 3.04 -4.12 7.62
N SER A 163 4.36 -3.92 7.62
CA SER A 163 5.24 -4.76 8.43
C SER A 163 4.80 -4.76 9.90
N ARG A 164 4.89 -5.90 10.59
CA ARG A 164 4.50 -6.05 12.01
C ARG A 164 5.19 -5.01 12.89
N LEU A 165 6.50 -4.82 12.68
CA LEU A 165 7.28 -3.79 13.39
C LEU A 165 6.76 -2.38 13.07
N GLY A 166 6.33 -2.12 11.84
CA GLY A 166 5.74 -0.83 11.47
C GLY A 166 4.44 -0.55 12.22
N ASN A 167 3.53 -1.54 12.30
CA ASN A 167 2.30 -1.43 13.07
C ASN A 167 2.59 -1.21 14.58
N GLU A 168 3.56 -1.94 15.13
CA GLU A 168 3.99 -1.78 16.53
C GLU A 168 4.47 -0.35 16.82
N ILE A 169 5.35 0.19 15.97
CA ILE A 169 5.89 1.54 16.10
C ILE A 169 4.76 2.58 16.06
N ILE A 170 3.84 2.47 15.12
CA ILE A 170 2.72 3.41 14.99
C ILE A 170 1.81 3.35 16.20
N ARG A 171 1.50 2.15 16.70
CA ARG A 171 0.67 1.95 17.90
C ARG A 171 1.31 2.57 19.14
N GLU A 172 2.58 2.33 19.38
CA GLU A 172 3.28 2.90 20.54
C GLU A 172 3.43 4.43 20.43
N LEU A 173 3.73 4.95 19.23
CA LEU A 173 3.79 6.39 19.00
C LEU A 173 2.43 7.06 19.27
N LYS A 174 1.32 6.48 18.83
CA LYS A 174 -0.03 7.01 19.12
C LYS A 174 -0.29 7.13 20.61
N LYS A 175 0.09 6.13 21.43
CA LYS A 175 -0.06 6.17 22.89
C LYS A 175 0.72 7.35 23.50
N ILE A 176 1.96 7.56 23.07
CA ILE A 176 2.80 8.67 23.56
C ILE A 176 2.19 10.01 23.15
N LEU A 177 1.79 10.18 21.87
CA LEU A 177 1.24 11.41 21.34
C LEU A 177 -0.09 11.80 22.01
N ASN A 178 -0.94 10.81 22.33
CA ASN A 178 -2.19 11.02 23.06
C ASN A 178 -1.93 11.50 24.50
N ARG A 179 -1.02 10.82 25.22
CA ARG A 179 -0.62 11.25 26.56
C ARG A 179 -0.08 12.68 26.56
N GLU A 180 0.72 13.02 25.58
CA GLU A 180 1.32 14.34 25.41
C GLU A 180 0.34 15.39 24.85
N LYS A 181 -0.89 15.02 24.49
CA LYS A 181 -1.94 15.90 23.97
C LYS A 181 -1.45 16.76 22.80
N VAL A 182 -0.72 16.16 21.86
CA VAL A 182 -0.19 16.87 20.68
C VAL A 182 -1.35 17.22 19.72
N SER A 183 -1.35 18.44 19.19
CA SER A 183 -2.38 18.85 18.23
C SER A 183 -2.17 18.17 16.86
N VAL A 184 -3.26 17.73 16.25
CA VAL A 184 -3.27 17.20 14.87
C VAL A 184 -3.45 18.35 13.89
N TYR A 185 -2.80 18.26 12.75
CA TYR A 185 -2.89 19.25 11.68
C TYR A 185 -4.27 19.20 10.99
N ASP A 186 -4.88 20.35 10.88
CA ASP A 186 -6.11 20.58 10.12
C ASP A 186 -5.74 21.25 8.80
N GLU A 187 -6.10 20.63 7.67
CA GLU A 187 -5.77 21.15 6.34
C GLU A 187 -6.56 22.41 6.00
N LYS A 188 -7.82 22.51 6.46
CA LYS A 188 -8.69 23.65 6.15
C LYS A 188 -8.19 24.91 6.86
N GLU A 189 -7.95 24.76 8.16
CA GLU A 189 -7.49 25.86 9.01
C GLU A 189 -5.98 26.10 8.93
N HIS A 190 -5.22 25.19 8.30
CA HIS A 190 -3.75 25.21 8.28
C HIS A 190 -3.14 25.33 9.67
N SER A 191 -3.75 24.72 10.67
CA SER A 191 -3.39 24.79 12.08
C SER A 191 -3.08 23.41 12.64
N GLY A 192 -2.52 23.34 13.86
CA GLY A 192 -2.10 22.08 14.45
C GLY A 192 -0.74 21.61 13.97
N LYS A 193 -0.24 20.49 14.49
CA LYS A 193 1.16 20.07 14.38
C LYS A 193 1.37 18.76 13.65
N LEU A 194 0.72 17.68 14.08
CA LEU A 194 0.96 16.34 13.54
C LEU A 194 0.32 16.17 12.16
N ARG A 195 1.12 15.90 11.14
CA ARG A 195 0.62 15.63 9.79
C ARG A 195 0.63 14.14 9.46
N HIS A 196 1.79 13.52 9.46
CA HIS A 196 1.95 12.11 9.11
C HIS A 196 3.02 11.45 9.96
N ILE A 197 2.95 10.13 10.05
CA ILE A 197 4.05 9.27 10.44
C ILE A 197 4.54 8.49 9.21
N MET A 198 5.86 8.42 9.03
CA MET A 198 6.45 7.48 8.09
C MET A 198 7.35 6.51 8.87
N VAL A 199 7.13 5.23 8.62
CA VAL A 199 8.00 4.15 9.12
C VAL A 199 8.57 3.40 7.93
N ARG A 200 9.87 3.14 7.95
CA ARG A 200 10.52 2.19 7.05
C ARG A 200 11.12 1.07 7.87
N THR A 201 10.96 -0.14 7.40
CA THR A 201 11.58 -1.34 8.01
C THR A 201 12.46 -2.03 6.98
N ASN A 202 13.43 -2.80 7.45
CA ASN A 202 14.29 -3.63 6.59
C ASN A 202 14.12 -5.12 6.93
N SER A 203 14.76 -5.98 6.14
CA SER A 203 14.72 -7.44 6.32
C SER A 203 15.44 -7.91 7.61
N LYS A 204 16.23 -7.03 8.24
CA LYS A 204 16.95 -7.33 9.50
C LYS A 204 16.12 -6.99 10.74
N GLY A 205 14.87 -6.55 10.57
CA GLY A 205 14.02 -6.13 11.69
C GLY A 205 14.41 -4.78 12.29
N GLU A 206 15.04 -3.90 11.51
CA GLU A 206 15.39 -2.55 11.90
C GLU A 206 14.41 -1.54 11.30
N ALA A 207 14.23 -0.39 11.97
CA ALA A 207 13.32 0.63 11.51
C ALA A 207 13.92 2.04 11.49
N MET A 208 13.44 2.84 10.53
CA MET A 208 13.55 4.29 10.49
C MET A 208 12.19 4.90 10.76
N VAL A 209 12.14 5.88 11.64
CA VAL A 209 10.93 6.64 11.97
C VAL A 209 11.11 8.09 11.53
N VAL A 210 10.12 8.62 10.82
CA VAL A 210 10.07 10.04 10.44
C VAL A 210 8.74 10.61 10.88
N LEU A 211 8.77 11.52 11.85
CA LEU A 211 7.60 12.28 12.26
C LEU A 211 7.46 13.52 11.37
N ILE A 212 6.35 13.66 10.69
CA ILE A 212 6.08 14.81 9.81
C ILE A 212 5.18 15.80 10.53
N ILE A 213 5.68 17.02 10.69
CA ILE A 213 4.99 18.07 11.44
C ILE A 213 4.84 19.35 10.66
N ASN A 214 3.75 20.06 10.91
CA ASN A 214 3.51 21.44 10.46
C ASN A 214 4.34 22.40 11.33
N ALA A 215 5.57 22.64 10.95
CA ALA A 215 6.49 23.54 11.65
C ALA A 215 7.61 24.03 10.74
N THR A 216 8.25 25.12 11.13
CA THR A 216 9.45 25.67 10.47
C THR A 216 10.75 25.31 11.19
N LYS A 217 10.65 24.90 12.44
CA LYS A 217 11.77 24.45 13.28
C LYS A 217 11.35 23.27 14.16
N VAL A 218 12.33 22.49 14.59
CA VAL A 218 12.11 21.38 15.51
C VAL A 218 12.06 21.88 16.96
N GLU A 219 10.98 21.56 17.64
CA GLU A 219 10.82 21.82 19.09
C GLU A 219 11.37 20.62 19.90
N LYS A 220 11.91 20.91 21.08
CA LYS A 220 12.50 19.88 21.98
C LYS A 220 11.50 18.76 22.28
N ARG A 221 10.24 19.10 22.53
CA ARG A 221 9.17 18.17 22.85
C ARG A 221 9.07 16.99 21.87
N TYR A 222 9.18 17.25 20.54
CA TYR A 222 9.09 16.18 19.54
C TYR A 222 10.31 15.28 19.55
N LYS A 223 11.48 15.82 19.87
CA LYS A 223 12.68 15.00 20.09
C LYS A 223 12.51 14.07 21.28
N ASP A 224 12.01 14.59 22.39
CA ASP A 224 11.81 13.84 23.63
C ASP A 224 10.78 12.69 23.40
N ILE A 225 9.66 12.96 22.70
CA ILE A 225 8.67 11.95 22.29
C ILE A 225 9.32 10.83 21.47
N LEU A 226 10.11 11.18 20.47
CA LEU A 226 10.74 10.19 19.59
C LEU A 226 11.84 9.40 20.30
N MET A 227 12.54 10.02 21.25
CA MET A 227 13.54 9.31 22.07
C MET A 227 12.87 8.37 23.07
N GLU A 228 11.70 8.71 23.63
CA GLU A 228 10.91 7.79 24.43
C GLU A 228 10.47 6.58 23.61
N LEU A 229 9.93 6.80 22.40
CA LEU A 229 9.55 5.74 21.47
C LEU A 229 10.73 4.79 21.19
N LYS A 230 11.90 5.34 20.90
CA LYS A 230 13.13 4.58 20.64
C LYS A 230 13.54 3.74 21.83
N ASN A 231 13.37 4.25 23.05
CA ASN A 231 13.73 3.51 24.26
C ASN A 231 12.78 2.32 24.52
N LYS A 232 11.54 2.43 24.07
CA LYS A 232 10.55 1.33 24.10
C LYS A 232 10.80 0.31 23.00
N ILE A 233 11.23 0.74 21.81
CA ILE A 233 11.40 -0.13 20.62
C ILE A 233 12.85 -0.03 20.14
N THR A 234 13.69 -0.93 20.60
CA THR A 234 15.14 -0.95 20.33
C THR A 234 15.51 -1.23 18.86
N SER A 235 14.57 -1.76 18.09
CA SER A 235 14.67 -1.97 16.64
C SER A 235 14.71 -0.67 15.84
N ILE A 236 14.34 0.46 16.42
CA ILE A 236 14.48 1.77 15.77
C ILE A 236 15.97 2.14 15.73
N LYS A 237 16.51 2.30 14.52
CA LYS A 237 17.92 2.63 14.28
C LYS A 237 18.12 4.02 13.70
N SER A 238 17.07 4.66 13.20
CA SER A 238 17.13 5.96 12.56
C SER A 238 15.89 6.80 12.89
N ILE A 239 16.09 8.06 13.26
CA ILE A 239 15.00 8.97 13.61
C ILE A 239 15.19 10.31 12.91
N TYR A 240 14.11 10.77 12.28
CA TYR A 240 14.00 12.07 11.64
C TYR A 240 12.74 12.82 12.05
N ILE A 241 12.79 14.13 11.92
CA ILE A 241 11.61 15.00 11.88
C ILE A 241 11.59 15.70 10.52
N SER A 242 10.48 15.55 9.81
CA SER A 242 10.24 16.23 8.54
C SER A 242 9.39 17.47 8.77
N LEU A 243 9.90 18.62 8.36
CA LEU A 243 9.21 19.91 8.49
C LEU A 243 8.41 20.17 7.23
N ASN A 244 7.09 20.12 7.34
CA ASN A 244 6.16 20.33 6.25
C ASN A 244 5.09 21.35 6.64
N ASN A 245 5.40 22.63 6.50
CA ASN A 245 4.50 23.75 6.79
C ASN A 245 3.78 24.29 5.55
N LYS A 246 3.86 23.60 4.41
CA LYS A 246 3.19 24.01 3.17
C LYS A 246 1.82 23.33 3.02
N ARG A 247 0.88 23.99 2.35
CA ARG A 247 -0.34 23.35 1.87
C ARG A 247 0.01 22.52 0.63
N THR A 248 0.20 21.22 0.82
CA THR A 248 0.67 20.31 -0.23
C THR A 248 0.19 18.87 0.06
N ASN A 249 -0.04 18.11 -1.01
CA ASN A 249 -0.38 16.70 -0.93
C ASN A 249 0.85 15.79 -0.67
N PHE A 250 2.06 16.35 -0.69
CA PHE A 250 3.26 15.60 -0.32
C PHE A 250 3.32 15.43 1.19
N ALA A 251 3.46 14.19 1.65
CA ALA A 251 3.61 13.91 3.08
C ALA A 251 4.92 14.49 3.61
N LEU A 252 6.07 14.14 3.03
CA LEU A 252 7.38 14.64 3.44
C LEU A 252 7.57 16.11 3.06
N GLY A 253 8.10 16.87 4.00
CA GLY A 253 8.54 18.24 3.74
C GLY A 253 9.91 18.30 3.06
N GLU A 254 10.31 19.51 2.68
CA GLU A 254 11.60 19.77 2.04
C GLU A 254 12.78 19.46 2.97
N LYS A 255 12.65 19.82 4.26
CA LYS A 255 13.68 19.63 5.29
C LYS A 255 13.37 18.41 6.15
N ASN A 256 14.27 17.42 6.11
CA ASN A 256 14.26 16.27 7.01
C ASN A 256 15.43 16.43 7.97
N ILE A 257 15.13 16.69 9.22
CA ILE A 257 16.11 16.95 10.26
C ILE A 257 16.45 15.63 10.94
N PHE A 258 17.71 15.23 10.87
CA PHE A 258 18.23 14.08 11.59
C PHE A 258 18.21 14.31 13.09
N ILE A 259 17.67 13.37 13.84
CA ILE A 259 17.52 13.46 15.29
C ILE A 259 18.44 12.50 16.01
N TRP A 260 18.46 11.24 15.57
CA TRP A 260 19.23 10.20 16.28
C TRP A 260 19.49 8.98 15.40
N GLY A 261 20.60 8.27 15.69
CA GLY A 261 20.92 6.95 15.18
C GLY A 261 21.71 6.98 13.86
N GLU A 262 21.37 6.11 12.93
CA GLU A 262 21.98 6.04 11.60
C GLU A 262 21.27 6.98 10.61
N LYS A 263 22.01 7.54 9.62
CA LYS A 263 21.44 8.42 8.60
C LYS A 263 20.53 7.68 7.59
N GLY A 264 20.45 6.36 7.68
CA GLY A 264 19.59 5.51 6.85
C GLY A 264 19.48 4.13 7.47
N ILE A 265 18.62 3.29 6.91
CA ILE A 265 18.60 1.86 7.21
C ILE A 265 19.20 1.10 6.04
N LYS A 266 19.86 0.00 6.33
CA LYS A 266 20.55 -0.82 5.31
C LYS A 266 19.64 -1.97 4.91
N GLU A 267 19.50 -2.18 3.61
CA GLU A 267 18.80 -3.35 3.05
C GLU A 267 19.73 -4.08 2.10
N GLU A 268 19.50 -5.38 1.93
CA GLU A 268 20.32 -6.22 1.05
C GLU A 268 19.44 -6.94 0.03
N ILE A 269 19.80 -6.81 -1.23
CA ILE A 269 19.22 -7.58 -2.34
C ILE A 269 20.36 -8.29 -3.06
N ASP A 270 20.37 -9.62 -3.04
CA ASP A 270 21.32 -10.44 -3.75
C ASP A 270 22.79 -10.05 -3.47
N GLY A 271 23.15 -9.83 -2.19
CA GLY A 271 24.49 -9.43 -1.74
C GLY A 271 24.85 -7.98 -2.05
N ILE A 272 23.93 -7.17 -2.60
CA ILE A 272 24.11 -5.74 -2.84
C ILE A 272 23.47 -4.96 -1.68
N ASN A 273 24.27 -4.11 -1.04
CA ASN A 273 23.81 -3.30 0.09
C ASN A 273 23.29 -1.93 -0.38
N PHE A 274 22.08 -1.60 0.05
CA PHE A 274 21.41 -0.34 -0.20
C PHE A 274 21.30 0.46 1.09
N ASN A 275 21.66 1.73 1.06
CA ASN A 275 21.44 2.65 2.17
C ASN A 275 20.17 3.49 1.89
N ILE A 276 19.12 3.27 2.66
CA ILE A 276 17.80 3.85 2.43
C ILE A 276 17.62 5.06 3.34
N SER A 277 17.55 6.26 2.75
CA SER A 277 17.24 7.51 3.44
C SER A 277 15.72 7.77 3.48
N PRO A 278 15.25 8.79 4.23
CA PRO A 278 13.82 9.15 4.24
C PRO A 278 13.23 9.39 2.85
N LYS A 279 13.98 10.01 1.94
CA LYS A 279 13.51 10.37 0.58
C LYS A 279 13.78 9.31 -0.48
N SER A 280 14.63 8.31 -0.20
CA SER A 280 14.96 7.29 -1.19
C SER A 280 13.72 6.54 -1.67
N PHE A 281 13.61 6.34 -2.97
CA PHE A 281 12.70 5.33 -3.50
C PHE A 281 13.30 3.95 -3.23
N PHE A 282 12.50 3.04 -2.72
CA PHE A 282 12.83 1.63 -2.59
C PHE A 282 11.54 0.81 -2.66
N GLN A 283 11.62 -0.37 -3.25
CA GLN A 283 10.45 -1.22 -3.46
C GLN A 283 9.83 -1.66 -2.13
N ILE A 284 8.51 -1.53 -2.02
CA ILE A 284 7.78 -1.75 -0.77
C ILE A 284 7.55 -3.22 -0.42
N ASN A 285 7.58 -4.09 -1.41
CA ASN A 285 7.46 -5.55 -1.24
C ASN A 285 8.76 -6.23 -1.62
N LEU A 286 9.68 -6.27 -0.66
CA LEU A 286 11.03 -6.80 -0.89
C LEU A 286 11.07 -8.27 -1.33
N PRO A 287 10.31 -9.21 -0.72
CA PRO A 287 10.31 -10.60 -1.16
C PRO A 287 9.90 -10.76 -2.63
N GLN A 288 8.83 -10.09 -3.05
CA GLN A 288 8.39 -10.14 -4.44
C GLN A 288 9.32 -9.38 -5.39
N THR A 289 9.96 -8.32 -4.93
CA THR A 289 10.98 -7.60 -5.71
C THR A 289 12.16 -8.50 -6.04
N LYS A 290 12.66 -9.27 -5.07
CA LYS A 290 13.74 -10.25 -5.31
C LYS A 290 13.31 -11.28 -6.35
N LYS A 291 12.10 -11.84 -6.24
CA LYS A 291 11.56 -12.81 -7.23
C LYS A 291 11.42 -12.17 -8.62
N LEU A 292 10.86 -10.95 -8.68
CA LEU A 292 10.66 -10.22 -9.94
C LEU A 292 11.99 -9.98 -10.66
N TYR A 293 12.97 -9.44 -9.96
CA TYR A 293 14.28 -9.10 -10.55
C TYR A 293 15.04 -10.34 -10.96
N SER A 294 15.08 -11.37 -10.11
CA SER A 294 15.72 -12.64 -10.45
C SER A 294 15.07 -13.30 -11.68
N THR A 295 13.72 -13.27 -11.75
CA THR A 295 13.01 -13.81 -12.90
C THR A 295 13.32 -13.04 -14.17
N ALA A 296 13.29 -11.69 -14.12
CA ALA A 296 13.61 -10.86 -15.26
C ALA A 296 15.04 -11.09 -15.76
N ILE A 297 16.03 -11.16 -14.86
CA ILE A 297 17.43 -11.40 -15.20
C ILE A 297 17.63 -12.79 -15.81
N ASN A 298 16.93 -13.80 -15.29
CA ASN A 298 17.01 -15.17 -15.81
C ASN A 298 16.40 -15.33 -17.22
N TYR A 299 15.60 -14.38 -17.69
CA TYR A 299 15.13 -14.36 -19.08
C TYR A 299 16.19 -13.83 -20.07
N PHE A 300 17.32 -13.31 -19.60
CA PHE A 300 18.44 -12.92 -20.44
C PHE A 300 19.44 -14.08 -20.52
N PRO A 301 19.40 -14.94 -21.54
CA PRO A 301 20.41 -15.98 -21.72
C PRO A 301 21.75 -15.37 -22.19
N ASN A 302 22.86 -15.89 -21.67
CA ASN A 302 24.20 -15.55 -22.14
C ASN A 302 24.53 -14.06 -22.10
N ILE A 303 24.33 -13.42 -20.95
CA ILE A 303 24.71 -12.01 -20.74
C ILE A 303 26.18 -11.82 -20.44
N GLU A 304 26.90 -12.90 -20.24
CA GLU A 304 28.38 -12.93 -20.13
C GLU A 304 28.98 -12.35 -21.41
N ASN A 305 29.92 -11.45 -21.26
CA ASN A 305 30.57 -10.73 -22.39
C ASN A 305 29.57 -9.85 -23.21
N LYS A 306 28.50 -9.36 -22.59
CA LYS A 306 27.54 -8.44 -23.22
C LYS A 306 27.55 -7.07 -22.55
N TYR A 307 27.32 -6.04 -23.39
CA TYR A 307 27.04 -4.68 -22.95
C TYR A 307 25.53 -4.54 -22.78
N ILE A 308 25.09 -4.14 -21.59
CA ILE A 308 23.66 -4.01 -21.25
C ILE A 308 23.35 -2.58 -20.89
N VAL A 309 22.17 -2.11 -21.28
CA VAL A 309 21.63 -0.82 -20.89
C VAL A 309 20.42 -1.03 -19.99
N ASP A 310 20.47 -0.49 -18.77
CA ASP A 310 19.32 -0.34 -17.87
C ASP A 310 18.80 1.09 -18.02
N ALA A 311 17.81 1.25 -18.88
CA ALA A 311 17.16 2.53 -19.12
C ALA A 311 16.13 2.81 -18.00
N TYR A 312 16.16 4.03 -17.46
CA TYR A 312 15.36 4.45 -16.30
C TYR A 312 15.72 3.68 -15.02
N SER A 313 16.99 3.47 -14.79
CA SER A 313 17.56 2.60 -13.74
C SER A 313 17.17 2.98 -12.31
N GLY A 314 16.71 4.21 -12.06
CA GLY A 314 16.35 4.70 -10.73
C GLY A 314 17.50 4.56 -9.73
N THR A 315 17.36 3.70 -8.72
CA THR A 315 18.44 3.39 -7.76
C THR A 315 19.49 2.42 -8.30
N GLY A 316 19.36 1.96 -9.55
CA GLY A 316 20.30 1.07 -10.21
C GLY A 316 20.25 -0.39 -9.74
N THR A 317 19.18 -0.82 -9.07
CA THR A 317 19.12 -2.16 -8.48
C THR A 317 19.29 -3.26 -9.55
N ILE A 318 18.56 -3.17 -10.67
CA ILE A 318 18.63 -4.15 -11.76
C ILE A 318 20.00 -4.08 -12.43
N ALA A 319 20.49 -2.87 -12.70
CA ALA A 319 21.83 -2.66 -13.27
C ALA A 319 22.93 -3.33 -12.41
N MET A 320 22.89 -3.13 -11.09
CA MET A 320 23.85 -3.73 -10.17
C MET A 320 23.74 -5.26 -10.12
N MET A 321 22.54 -5.82 -10.21
CA MET A 321 22.37 -7.28 -10.28
C MET A 321 22.89 -7.83 -11.62
N LEU A 322 22.64 -7.16 -12.73
CA LEU A 322 23.14 -7.54 -14.06
C LEU A 322 24.67 -7.43 -14.16
N SER A 323 25.28 -6.45 -13.50
CA SER A 323 26.73 -6.22 -13.53
C SER A 323 27.54 -7.37 -12.92
N LYS A 324 26.91 -8.26 -12.17
CA LYS A 324 27.56 -9.48 -11.67
C LYS A 324 27.86 -10.52 -12.75
N LYS A 325 27.16 -10.44 -13.89
CA LYS A 325 27.27 -11.43 -14.97
C LYS A 325 27.67 -10.80 -16.31
N ALA A 326 27.23 -9.56 -16.55
CA ALA A 326 27.52 -8.85 -17.80
C ALA A 326 28.95 -8.29 -17.81
N GLU A 327 29.52 -8.11 -19.00
CA GLU A 327 30.81 -7.44 -19.16
C GLU A 327 30.74 -5.98 -18.74
N LYS A 328 29.69 -5.30 -19.12
CA LYS A 328 29.44 -3.92 -18.74
C LYS A 328 27.94 -3.57 -18.71
N VAL A 329 27.52 -2.78 -17.73
CA VAL A 329 26.16 -2.27 -17.63
C VAL A 329 26.20 -0.75 -17.62
N TYR A 330 25.39 -0.12 -18.46
CA TYR A 330 25.11 1.31 -18.47
C TYR A 330 23.77 1.54 -17.80
N ALA A 331 23.75 2.30 -16.71
CA ALA A 331 22.54 2.69 -16.00
C ALA A 331 22.22 4.16 -16.32
N ILE A 332 21.04 4.44 -16.86
CA ILE A 332 20.61 5.74 -17.33
C ILE A 332 19.36 6.18 -16.58
#